data_bb767507c6e37bfe92d8500ef67a3cc3
#
_entry.id   bb767507c6e37bfe92d8500ef67a3cc3
#
_cell.length_a   1.000
_cell.length_b   1.000
_cell.length_c   1.000
_cell.angle_alpha   90.00
_cell.angle_beta   90.00
_cell.angle_gamma   90.00
#
_symmetry.space_group_name_H-M   'P 1'
#
loop_
_entity.id
_entity.type
_entity.pdbx_description
1 polymer ?
#
loop_
_entity_poly.entity_id
_entity_poly.type
_entity_poly.pdbx_seq_one_letter_code
_entity_poly.pdbx_strand_id
1 'polypeptide(L)'
;MQVGNEALVLSAVGVIGLGCQWLAWRLRLPAILFLLLAGLIVGPFMQWLKPDEILGNLLFPLVSLAVAVILFEGSLTLNFKEIRGVSGSVWSIVSIGAIISWAATSVATHYFLGFTWELAMLFGSLTVVTGPTVIVPLLRTVRPNSTLANILRWEGILIDPLGALFVVMVYEFIVSHSAVNSMEVFGTIIAVGVILGVASGAAVATVLRRAWLPEYLQPFAVLMVVLGVFSVSNHIESEAGLLTVTVMGMWLANAKDINIQQILHFKEHLTILLITGLFIFLAARISLDDFAALGSGALLLFVFMQLVSRPLSIFLSTMRSNLNLKDKLFLSWVAPRGIVAASISSLFAIKLTEYGVDGASLLVPMTFMVIIGTVVLQSATARPMAIALGVAEPAPRGFLLIGANRVAREIGQALARYDRRVLMTDSNWEYISQVRMMGLDYYYGNPISSHADDNLNMIGIGQVVALTPDQHFNIMACMQFVDEFGEDKVHCLQKVKTNGNGSEKHSVAQEYHGKLLMGGNVSYTQLASLLSRGAEIKHTKLSENFTYQDYLEHNKTHLVIPLFNVEDKGKIQFCDDPDQFAPSTTSTIVSLILPESAQ
;
A
#
# COMPACT_ATOMS: atom_id res chain seq x y z
N MET A 1 19.66 -25.78 -25.01
CA MET A 1 18.56 -24.86 -25.40
C MET A 1 19.17 -23.62 -26.08
N GLN A 2 18.59 -23.14 -27.18
CA GLN A 2 19.13 -21.97 -27.90
C GLN A 2 18.83 -20.70 -27.13
N VAL A 3 19.81 -19.83 -26.96
CA VAL A 3 19.75 -18.51 -26.26
C VAL A 3 18.51 -17.64 -26.64
N GLY A 4 17.87 -17.91 -27.79
CA GLY A 4 16.65 -17.22 -28.21
C GLY A 4 15.37 -17.58 -27.45
N ASN A 5 15.31 -18.77 -26.83
CA ASN A 5 14.11 -19.19 -26.08
C ASN A 5 14.06 -18.62 -24.66
N GLU A 6 15.21 -18.39 -24.03
CA GLU A 6 15.28 -17.84 -22.66
C GLU A 6 14.79 -16.39 -22.60
N ALA A 7 15.23 -15.56 -23.56
CA ALA A 7 14.78 -14.18 -23.65
C ALA A 7 13.26 -14.08 -23.91
N LEU A 8 12.71 -14.98 -24.73
CA LEU A 8 11.27 -15.06 -25.01
C LEU A 8 10.49 -15.46 -23.74
N VAL A 9 10.98 -16.44 -22.99
CA VAL A 9 10.34 -16.90 -21.74
C VAL A 9 10.38 -15.78 -20.70
N LEU A 10 11.52 -15.11 -20.51
CA LEU A 10 11.62 -13.97 -19.56
C LEU A 10 10.67 -12.84 -19.94
N SER A 11 10.60 -12.49 -21.24
CA SER A 11 9.67 -11.47 -21.73
C SER A 11 8.20 -11.87 -21.50
N ALA A 12 7.87 -13.13 -21.73
CA ALA A 12 6.51 -13.64 -21.51
C ALA A 12 6.12 -13.64 -20.03
N VAL A 13 7.04 -13.91 -19.11
CA VAL A 13 6.81 -13.75 -17.66
C VAL A 13 6.42 -12.31 -17.33
N GLY A 14 7.09 -11.32 -17.94
CA GLY A 14 6.73 -9.91 -17.77
C GLY A 14 5.32 -9.59 -18.28
N VAL A 15 4.95 -10.11 -19.47
CA VAL A 15 3.61 -9.91 -20.06
C VAL A 15 2.52 -10.59 -19.22
N ILE A 16 2.75 -11.83 -18.79
CA ILE A 16 1.83 -12.57 -17.90
C ILE A 16 1.66 -11.79 -16.60
N GLY A 17 2.76 -11.30 -16.05
CA GLY A 17 2.75 -10.51 -14.83
C GLY A 17 1.93 -9.24 -14.95
N LEU A 18 2.08 -8.50 -16.06
CA LEU A 18 1.26 -7.32 -16.35
C LEU A 18 -0.23 -7.69 -16.44
N GLY A 19 -0.55 -8.80 -17.09
CA GLY A 19 -1.92 -9.33 -17.16
C GLY A 19 -2.49 -9.64 -15.77
N CYS A 20 -1.69 -10.26 -14.89
CA CYS A 20 -2.06 -10.53 -13.50
C CYS A 20 -2.29 -9.25 -12.69
N GLN A 21 -1.44 -8.23 -12.84
CA GLN A 21 -1.59 -6.93 -12.18
C GLN A 21 -2.87 -6.21 -12.65
N TRP A 22 -3.14 -6.23 -13.97
CA TRP A 22 -4.35 -5.65 -14.53
C TRP A 22 -5.62 -6.36 -14.03
N LEU A 23 -5.61 -7.71 -14.01
CA LEU A 23 -6.73 -8.52 -13.52
C LEU A 23 -7.00 -8.25 -12.02
N ALA A 24 -5.94 -8.16 -11.24
CA ALA A 24 -6.00 -7.81 -9.82
C ALA A 24 -6.66 -6.45 -9.59
N TRP A 25 -6.25 -5.44 -10.35
CA TRP A 25 -6.86 -4.12 -10.32
C TRP A 25 -8.34 -4.16 -10.70
N ARG A 26 -8.69 -4.89 -11.75
CA ARG A 26 -10.07 -5.01 -12.24
C ARG A 26 -11.00 -5.71 -11.23
N LEU A 27 -10.51 -6.77 -10.59
CA LEU A 27 -11.26 -7.58 -9.61
C LEU A 27 -11.15 -7.02 -8.18
N ARG A 28 -10.29 -6.03 -7.95
CA ARG A 28 -9.99 -5.47 -6.63
C ARG A 28 -9.50 -6.52 -5.64
N LEU A 29 -8.65 -7.41 -6.10
CA LEU A 29 -7.96 -8.43 -5.32
C LEU A 29 -6.45 -8.18 -5.34
N PRO A 30 -5.69 -8.67 -4.34
CA PRO A 30 -4.23 -8.54 -4.35
C PRO A 30 -3.59 -9.23 -5.55
N ALA A 31 -2.65 -8.56 -6.23
CA ALA A 31 -1.99 -9.07 -7.42
C ALA A 31 -1.23 -10.38 -7.17
N ILE A 32 -0.69 -10.55 -5.98
CA ILE A 32 0.09 -11.72 -5.56
C ILE A 32 -0.69 -13.02 -5.76
N LEU A 33 -2.00 -13.01 -5.51
CA LEU A 33 -2.88 -14.17 -5.75
C LEU A 33 -2.77 -14.64 -7.21
N PHE A 34 -2.92 -13.73 -8.16
CA PHE A 34 -2.87 -14.03 -9.58
C PHE A 34 -1.48 -14.40 -10.05
N LEU A 35 -0.44 -13.75 -9.50
CA LEU A 35 0.97 -14.06 -9.82
C LEU A 35 1.35 -15.48 -9.38
N LEU A 36 0.96 -15.88 -8.17
CA LEU A 36 1.15 -17.24 -7.68
C LEU A 36 0.39 -18.28 -8.54
N LEU A 37 -0.88 -18.01 -8.85
CA LEU A 37 -1.67 -18.89 -9.71
C LEU A 37 -1.07 -18.99 -11.12
N ALA A 38 -0.64 -17.88 -11.71
CA ALA A 38 0.03 -17.88 -13.01
C ALA A 38 1.33 -18.70 -12.96
N GLY A 39 2.16 -18.52 -11.92
CA GLY A 39 3.38 -19.30 -11.74
C GLY A 39 3.11 -20.80 -11.62
N LEU A 40 2.10 -21.21 -10.85
CA LEU A 40 1.67 -22.62 -10.76
C LEU A 40 1.18 -23.17 -12.11
N ILE A 41 0.42 -22.39 -12.88
CA ILE A 41 -0.07 -22.82 -14.20
C ILE A 41 1.09 -23.00 -15.17
N VAL A 42 1.95 -21.99 -15.29
CA VAL A 42 3.04 -21.97 -16.28
C VAL A 42 4.19 -22.90 -15.89
N GLY A 43 4.43 -23.10 -14.58
CA GLY A 43 5.45 -24.03 -14.05
C GLY A 43 4.97 -25.48 -14.02
N PRO A 44 4.44 -25.96 -12.88
CA PRO A 44 4.16 -27.39 -12.68
C PRO A 44 3.06 -27.94 -13.59
N PHE A 45 2.03 -27.16 -13.95
CA PHE A 45 0.96 -27.68 -14.81
C PHE A 45 1.32 -27.71 -16.29
N MET A 46 1.88 -26.64 -16.83
CA MET A 46 2.24 -26.54 -18.26
C MET A 46 3.69 -26.96 -18.53
N GLN A 47 4.55 -27.05 -17.51
CA GLN A 47 5.98 -27.34 -17.61
C GLN A 47 6.73 -26.44 -18.61
N TRP A 48 6.21 -25.25 -18.84
CA TRP A 48 6.76 -24.29 -19.80
C TRP A 48 7.84 -23.42 -19.14
N LEU A 49 7.68 -23.03 -17.87
CA LEU A 49 8.62 -22.25 -17.11
C LEU A 49 9.33 -23.13 -16.07
N LYS A 50 10.62 -23.35 -16.28
CA LYS A 50 11.49 -24.08 -15.36
C LYS A 50 12.60 -23.14 -14.88
N PRO A 51 12.42 -22.46 -13.75
CA PRO A 51 13.36 -21.42 -13.27
C PRO A 51 14.78 -21.92 -13.07
N ASP A 52 14.94 -23.14 -12.56
CA ASP A 52 16.26 -23.75 -12.31
C ASP A 52 17.02 -24.05 -13.60
N GLU A 53 16.34 -24.36 -14.71
CA GLU A 53 17.00 -24.58 -16.02
C GLU A 53 17.39 -23.24 -16.68
N ILE A 54 16.60 -22.17 -16.47
CA ILE A 54 16.79 -20.86 -17.12
C ILE A 54 17.81 -20.03 -16.37
N LEU A 55 17.69 -19.92 -15.04
CA LEU A 55 18.52 -19.06 -14.19
C LEU A 55 19.65 -19.82 -13.50
N GLY A 56 19.53 -21.14 -13.37
CA GLY A 56 20.55 -21.98 -12.72
C GLY A 56 20.94 -21.41 -11.34
N ASN A 57 22.25 -21.30 -11.13
CA ASN A 57 22.81 -20.79 -9.88
C ASN A 57 22.55 -19.29 -9.60
N LEU A 58 22.04 -18.53 -10.58
CA LEU A 58 21.72 -17.11 -10.42
C LEU A 58 20.34 -16.88 -9.78
N LEU A 59 19.48 -17.90 -9.74
CA LEU A 59 18.11 -17.75 -9.21
C LEU A 59 18.10 -17.21 -7.78
N PHE A 60 18.83 -17.86 -6.86
CA PHE A 60 18.85 -17.45 -5.45
C PHE A 60 19.50 -16.09 -5.21
N PRO A 61 20.67 -15.76 -5.80
CA PRO A 61 21.23 -14.42 -5.71
C PRO A 61 20.27 -13.34 -6.21
N LEU A 62 19.57 -13.56 -7.34
CA LEU A 62 18.61 -12.60 -7.87
C LEU A 62 17.41 -12.43 -6.93
N VAL A 63 16.88 -13.54 -6.38
CA VAL A 63 15.80 -13.52 -5.39
C VAL A 63 16.25 -12.72 -4.15
N SER A 64 17.42 -12.97 -3.60
CA SER A 64 17.94 -12.27 -2.42
C SER A 64 18.13 -10.78 -2.66
N LEU A 65 18.68 -10.38 -3.82
CA LEU A 65 18.83 -8.97 -4.19
C LEU A 65 17.45 -8.29 -4.39
N ALA A 66 16.50 -8.98 -5.01
CA ALA A 66 15.13 -8.47 -5.15
C ALA A 66 14.46 -8.25 -3.79
N VAL A 67 14.60 -9.22 -2.88
CA VAL A 67 14.09 -9.10 -1.50
C VAL A 67 14.74 -7.92 -0.77
N ALA A 68 16.07 -7.73 -0.92
CA ALA A 68 16.77 -6.60 -0.33
C ALA A 68 16.19 -5.24 -0.77
N VAL A 69 15.92 -5.08 -2.07
CA VAL A 69 15.31 -3.85 -2.62
C VAL A 69 13.91 -3.63 -2.05
N ILE A 70 13.09 -4.68 -2.00
CA ILE A 70 11.71 -4.61 -1.51
C ILE A 70 11.67 -4.29 0.00
N LEU A 71 12.56 -4.90 0.80
CA LEU A 71 12.67 -4.60 2.23
C LEU A 71 13.13 -3.16 2.48
N PHE A 72 14.12 -2.70 1.73
CA PHE A 72 14.58 -1.32 1.80
C PHE A 72 13.45 -0.35 1.47
N GLU A 73 12.68 -0.59 0.40
CA GLU A 73 11.52 0.22 0.04
C GLU A 73 10.46 0.23 1.15
N GLY A 74 10.09 -0.96 1.65
CA GLY A 74 9.17 -1.06 2.78
C GLY A 74 9.64 -0.24 3.97
N SER A 75 10.92 -0.34 4.30
CA SER A 75 11.53 0.38 5.44
C SER A 75 11.54 1.90 5.27
N LEU A 76 11.63 2.41 4.04
CA LEU A 76 11.53 3.84 3.73
C LEU A 76 10.14 4.43 4.02
N THR A 77 9.12 3.59 4.13
CA THR A 77 7.76 4.04 4.52
C THR A 77 7.55 4.07 6.03
N LEU A 78 8.52 3.66 6.84
CA LEU A 78 8.41 3.59 8.30
C LEU A 78 8.79 4.91 8.97
N ASN A 79 7.77 5.71 9.28
CA ASN A 79 7.96 6.96 10.02
C ASN A 79 7.76 6.71 11.53
N PHE A 80 8.77 7.03 12.35
CA PHE A 80 8.68 6.89 13.82
C PHE A 80 7.59 7.76 14.47
N LYS A 81 7.11 8.79 13.79
CA LYS A 81 5.97 9.58 14.29
C LYS A 81 4.67 8.79 14.26
N GLU A 82 4.46 7.96 13.22
CA GLU A 82 3.23 7.17 13.03
C GLU A 82 3.09 6.04 14.06
N ILE A 83 4.21 5.53 14.58
CA ILE A 83 4.19 4.44 15.56
C ILE A 83 3.90 4.93 16.99
N ARG A 84 3.91 6.25 17.23
CA ARG A 84 3.63 6.83 18.55
C ARG A 84 2.25 6.43 19.04
N GLY A 85 1.98 5.61 19.88
CA GLY A 85 0.69 5.13 20.39
C GLY A 85 0.43 3.65 20.13
N VAL A 86 1.12 3.04 19.15
CA VAL A 86 1.01 1.60 18.86
C VAL A 86 2.33 0.84 19.02
N SER A 87 3.43 1.56 19.33
CA SER A 87 4.79 1.00 19.44
C SER A 87 4.86 -0.20 20.41
N GLY A 88 4.22 -0.11 21.57
CA GLY A 88 4.19 -1.20 22.53
C GLY A 88 3.54 -2.47 21.98
N SER A 89 2.45 -2.34 21.22
CA SER A 89 1.78 -3.46 20.57
C SER A 89 2.65 -4.10 19.49
N VAL A 90 3.29 -3.28 18.64
CA VAL A 90 4.18 -3.76 17.57
C VAL A 90 5.36 -4.53 18.16
N TRP A 91 6.09 -3.93 19.11
CA TRP A 91 7.24 -4.59 19.74
C TRP A 91 6.86 -5.88 20.46
N SER A 92 5.69 -5.90 21.11
CA SER A 92 5.20 -7.11 21.78
C SER A 92 4.82 -8.22 20.79
N ILE A 93 4.22 -7.88 19.64
CA ILE A 93 3.89 -8.84 18.58
C ILE A 93 5.17 -9.41 17.95
N VAL A 94 6.14 -8.54 17.60
CA VAL A 94 7.39 -8.92 16.94
C VAL A 94 8.32 -9.72 17.87
N SER A 95 8.25 -9.54 19.19
CA SER A 95 9.06 -10.29 20.17
C SER A 95 8.29 -11.46 20.80
N ILE A 96 7.38 -11.17 21.74
CA ILE A 96 6.62 -12.20 22.47
C ILE A 96 5.73 -13.00 21.51
N GLY A 97 5.04 -12.31 20.60
CA GLY A 97 4.17 -12.95 19.62
C GLY A 97 4.93 -13.90 18.68
N ALA A 98 6.14 -13.52 18.27
CA ALA A 98 7.01 -14.35 17.46
C ALA A 98 7.41 -15.65 18.18
N ILE A 99 7.84 -15.55 19.45
CA ILE A 99 8.22 -16.72 20.26
C ILE A 99 7.03 -17.66 20.47
N ILE A 100 5.84 -17.12 20.78
CA ILE A 100 4.62 -17.92 20.95
C ILE A 100 4.24 -18.63 19.65
N SER A 101 4.28 -17.92 18.53
CA SER A 101 3.98 -18.47 17.20
C SER A 101 4.97 -19.58 16.83
N TRP A 102 6.26 -19.35 17.07
CA TRP A 102 7.32 -20.34 16.90
C TRP A 102 7.07 -21.62 17.70
N ALA A 103 6.91 -21.48 19.02
CA ALA A 103 6.72 -22.61 19.91
C ALA A 103 5.45 -23.42 19.55
N ALA A 104 4.32 -22.73 19.32
CA ALA A 104 3.06 -23.37 18.96
C ALA A 104 3.16 -24.12 17.63
N THR A 105 3.80 -23.48 16.61
CA THR A 105 3.96 -24.12 15.29
C THR A 105 4.95 -25.26 15.34
N SER A 106 6.05 -25.16 16.08
CA SER A 106 7.03 -26.25 16.26
C SER A 106 6.39 -27.48 16.89
N VAL A 107 5.62 -27.29 17.97
CA VAL A 107 4.88 -28.37 18.63
C VAL A 107 3.90 -29.04 17.66
N ALA A 108 3.11 -28.22 16.94
CA ALA A 108 2.15 -28.74 15.97
C ALA A 108 2.82 -29.50 14.81
N THR A 109 3.95 -29.00 14.31
CA THR A 109 4.72 -29.66 13.26
C THR A 109 5.23 -31.03 13.70
N HIS A 110 5.76 -31.14 14.89
CA HIS A 110 6.22 -32.41 15.46
C HIS A 110 5.07 -33.43 15.54
N TYR A 111 3.91 -33.05 16.10
CA TYR A 111 2.80 -33.98 16.33
C TYR A 111 1.98 -34.30 15.06
N PHE A 112 1.80 -33.35 14.15
CA PHE A 112 0.95 -33.57 12.96
C PHE A 112 1.72 -34.20 11.79
N LEU A 113 3.02 -33.98 11.70
CA LEU A 113 3.86 -34.45 10.59
C LEU A 113 4.90 -35.49 11.02
N GLY A 114 5.08 -35.73 12.32
CA GLY A 114 6.07 -36.66 12.83
C GLY A 114 7.53 -36.20 12.61
N PHE A 115 7.76 -34.90 12.38
CA PHE A 115 9.10 -34.37 12.24
C PHE A 115 9.90 -34.48 13.53
N THR A 116 11.21 -34.63 13.42
CA THR A 116 12.11 -34.48 14.57
C THR A 116 11.93 -33.09 15.19
N TRP A 117 12.24 -32.95 16.49
CA TRP A 117 12.14 -31.65 17.16
C TRP A 117 12.99 -30.57 16.49
N GLU A 118 14.16 -30.94 15.99
CA GLU A 118 15.07 -30.05 15.27
C GLU A 118 14.44 -29.46 14.03
N LEU A 119 13.93 -30.31 13.13
CA LEU A 119 13.21 -29.88 11.92
C LEU A 119 11.92 -29.12 12.26
N ALA A 120 11.20 -29.54 13.29
CA ALA A 120 9.97 -28.88 13.72
C ALA A 120 10.24 -27.47 14.25
N MET A 121 11.33 -27.27 15.03
CA MET A 121 11.76 -25.96 15.50
C MET A 121 12.22 -25.06 14.34
N LEU A 122 12.95 -25.62 13.39
CA LEU A 122 13.38 -24.86 12.19
C LEU A 122 12.19 -24.44 11.34
N PHE A 123 11.25 -25.36 11.06
CA PHE A 123 10.05 -25.02 10.33
C PHE A 123 9.19 -23.98 11.07
N GLY A 124 9.06 -24.13 12.39
CA GLY A 124 8.39 -23.15 13.23
C GLY A 124 9.00 -21.74 13.08
N SER A 125 10.34 -21.63 13.09
CA SER A 125 11.02 -20.33 12.92
C SER A 125 10.82 -19.73 11.52
N LEU A 126 10.86 -20.54 10.47
CA LEU A 126 10.52 -20.12 9.10
C LEU A 126 9.11 -19.54 9.00
N THR A 127 8.16 -20.11 9.72
CA THR A 127 6.77 -19.69 9.70
C THR A 127 6.46 -18.48 10.56
N VAL A 128 7.38 -17.99 11.39
CA VAL A 128 7.22 -16.72 12.10
C VAL A 128 7.28 -15.55 11.13
N VAL A 129 8.10 -15.66 10.09
CA VAL A 129 8.32 -14.59 9.11
C VAL A 129 7.02 -14.23 8.37
N THR A 130 6.58 -12.98 8.50
CA THR A 130 5.49 -12.39 7.69
C THR A 130 6.10 -11.32 6.79
N GLY A 131 5.84 -11.38 5.48
CA GLY A 131 6.56 -10.50 4.54
C GLY A 131 5.81 -9.22 4.19
N PRO A 132 6.48 -8.06 4.13
CA PRO A 132 5.90 -6.80 3.68
C PRO A 132 5.45 -6.88 2.22
N THR A 133 6.07 -7.73 1.42
CA THR A 133 5.73 -7.99 0.02
C THR A 133 4.26 -8.39 -0.20
N VAL A 134 3.68 -9.04 0.79
CA VAL A 134 2.27 -9.49 0.78
C VAL A 134 1.37 -8.53 1.55
N ILE A 135 1.83 -8.06 2.71
CA ILE A 135 1.03 -7.20 3.60
C ILE A 135 0.71 -5.86 2.94
N VAL A 136 1.69 -5.18 2.34
CA VAL A 136 1.46 -3.85 1.76
C VAL A 136 0.40 -3.86 0.65
N PRO A 137 0.45 -4.74 -0.37
CA PRO A 137 -0.63 -4.85 -1.35
C PRO A 137 -1.98 -5.26 -0.76
N LEU A 138 -1.98 -6.11 0.27
CA LEU A 138 -3.20 -6.53 0.95
C LEU A 138 -3.86 -5.34 1.66
N LEU A 139 -3.10 -4.52 2.37
CA LEU A 139 -3.60 -3.31 3.05
C LEU A 139 -4.20 -2.30 2.08
N ARG A 140 -3.62 -2.12 0.88
CA ARG A 140 -4.17 -1.27 -0.18
C ARG A 140 -5.58 -1.72 -0.63
N THR A 141 -5.85 -3.04 -0.59
CA THR A 141 -7.13 -3.63 -0.99
C THR A 141 -8.13 -3.66 0.15
N VAL A 142 -7.71 -4.06 1.34
CA VAL A 142 -8.56 -4.24 2.53
C VAL A 142 -8.95 -2.90 3.15
N ARG A 143 -8.00 -1.96 3.21
CA ARG A 143 -8.13 -0.63 3.84
C ARG A 143 -8.67 -0.72 5.26
N PRO A 144 -7.95 -1.36 6.18
CA PRO A 144 -8.31 -1.30 7.59
C PRO A 144 -8.04 0.10 8.14
N ASN A 145 -8.55 0.39 9.35
CA ASN A 145 -8.25 1.65 10.02
C ASN A 145 -6.73 1.88 10.17
N SER A 146 -6.32 3.13 10.29
CA SER A 146 -4.91 3.54 10.31
C SER A 146 -4.09 2.84 11.42
N THR A 147 -4.68 2.60 12.58
CA THR A 147 -4.04 1.88 13.69
C THR A 147 -3.65 0.45 13.28
N LEU A 148 -4.58 -0.29 12.69
CA LEU A 148 -4.34 -1.67 12.23
C LEU A 148 -3.41 -1.71 11.03
N ALA A 149 -3.57 -0.77 10.09
CA ALA A 149 -2.69 -0.64 8.93
C ALA A 149 -1.23 -0.42 9.37
N ASN A 150 -1.01 0.48 10.33
CA ASN A 150 0.32 0.76 10.88
C ASN A 150 0.89 -0.44 11.62
N ILE A 151 0.11 -1.10 12.49
CA ILE A 151 0.59 -2.31 13.21
C ILE A 151 1.03 -3.39 12.21
N LEU A 152 0.21 -3.72 11.22
CA LEU A 152 0.52 -4.77 10.24
C LEU A 152 1.71 -4.40 9.35
N ARG A 153 1.83 -3.12 8.94
CA ARG A 153 2.97 -2.63 8.16
C ARG A 153 4.27 -2.75 8.95
N TRP A 154 4.29 -2.23 10.18
CA TRP A 154 5.47 -2.31 11.04
C TRP A 154 5.82 -3.75 11.42
N GLU A 155 4.82 -4.57 11.76
CA GLU A 155 5.03 -6.00 12.00
C GLU A 155 5.69 -6.65 10.79
N GLY A 156 5.11 -6.51 9.58
CA GLY A 156 5.59 -7.17 8.37
C GLY A 156 7.01 -6.78 7.98
N ILE A 157 7.40 -5.52 8.22
CA ILE A 157 8.74 -5.04 7.86
C ILE A 157 9.79 -5.43 8.91
N LEU A 158 9.44 -5.38 10.20
CA LEU A 158 10.37 -5.72 11.28
C LEU A 158 10.55 -7.23 11.44
N ILE A 159 9.48 -7.99 11.30
CA ILE A 159 9.54 -9.45 11.51
C ILE A 159 10.31 -10.18 10.42
N ASP A 160 10.41 -9.60 9.22
CA ASP A 160 11.08 -10.23 8.08
C ASP A 160 12.59 -10.42 8.37
N PRO A 161 13.40 -9.36 8.64
CA PRO A 161 14.80 -9.54 9.00
C PRO A 161 14.99 -10.23 10.37
N LEU A 162 14.15 -9.95 11.37
CA LEU A 162 14.27 -10.57 12.68
C LEU A 162 13.90 -12.06 12.65
N GLY A 163 12.92 -12.43 11.84
CA GLY A 163 12.55 -13.82 11.61
C GLY A 163 13.62 -14.60 10.85
N ALA A 164 14.24 -13.99 9.82
CA ALA A 164 15.37 -14.58 9.12
C ALA A 164 16.54 -14.86 10.08
N LEU A 165 16.88 -13.89 10.91
CA LEU A 165 17.85 -14.01 12.01
C LEU A 165 17.51 -15.17 12.95
N PHE A 166 16.25 -15.29 13.32
CA PHE A 166 15.78 -16.33 14.21
C PHE A 166 15.93 -17.73 13.58
N VAL A 167 15.63 -17.85 12.28
CA VAL A 167 15.85 -19.10 11.52
C VAL A 167 17.33 -19.47 11.51
N VAL A 168 18.24 -18.52 11.24
CA VAL A 168 19.69 -18.76 11.27
C VAL A 168 20.14 -19.23 12.66
N MET A 169 19.67 -18.60 13.72
CA MET A 169 19.97 -18.98 15.09
C MET A 169 19.54 -20.44 15.40
N VAL A 170 18.33 -20.82 14.98
CA VAL A 170 17.82 -22.20 15.16
C VAL A 170 18.62 -23.19 14.32
N TYR A 171 18.97 -22.83 13.08
CA TYR A 171 19.82 -23.66 12.22
C TYR A 171 21.21 -23.88 12.83
N GLU A 172 21.88 -22.82 13.30
CA GLU A 172 23.19 -22.92 13.95
C GLU A 172 23.11 -23.78 15.22
N PHE A 173 22.02 -23.70 15.98
CA PHE A 173 21.81 -24.59 17.12
C PHE A 173 21.72 -26.06 16.73
N ILE A 174 21.07 -26.37 15.59
CA ILE A 174 20.94 -27.73 15.08
C ILE A 174 22.29 -28.28 14.63
N VAL A 175 23.10 -27.46 13.93
CA VAL A 175 24.39 -27.90 13.38
C VAL A 175 25.50 -27.94 14.44
N SER A 176 25.58 -26.93 15.29
CA SER A 176 26.64 -26.82 16.29
C SER A 176 26.34 -27.55 17.60
N HIS A 177 25.09 -27.89 17.85
CA HIS A 177 24.58 -28.38 19.15
C HIS A 177 24.98 -27.51 20.35
N SER A 178 25.27 -26.22 20.10
CA SER A 178 25.76 -25.26 21.09
C SER A 178 24.93 -23.99 21.09
N ALA A 179 24.25 -23.73 22.20
CA ALA A 179 23.49 -22.49 22.41
C ALA A 179 24.40 -21.24 22.45
N VAL A 180 25.64 -21.38 22.88
CA VAL A 180 26.60 -20.27 22.96
C VAL A 180 27.00 -19.81 21.56
N ASN A 181 27.35 -20.73 20.68
CA ASN A 181 27.72 -20.41 19.29
C ASN A 181 26.55 -19.75 18.56
N SER A 182 25.33 -20.27 18.75
CA SER A 182 24.13 -19.70 18.14
C SER A 182 23.85 -18.26 18.59
N MET A 183 24.07 -17.96 19.88
CA MET A 183 23.92 -16.60 20.41
C MET A 183 25.04 -15.65 19.93
N GLU A 184 26.24 -16.13 19.74
CA GLU A 184 27.35 -15.36 19.19
C GLU A 184 27.06 -14.95 17.74
N VAL A 185 26.66 -15.90 16.89
CA VAL A 185 26.24 -15.64 15.50
C VAL A 185 25.09 -14.65 15.47
N PHE A 186 24.06 -14.86 16.29
CA PHE A 186 22.92 -13.94 16.39
C PHE A 186 23.36 -12.51 16.76
N GLY A 187 24.25 -12.37 17.75
CA GLY A 187 24.79 -11.08 18.18
C GLY A 187 25.61 -10.41 17.07
N THR A 188 26.41 -11.19 16.34
CA THR A 188 27.22 -10.71 15.21
C THR A 188 26.34 -10.19 14.07
N ILE A 189 25.29 -10.92 13.70
CA ILE A 189 24.36 -10.48 12.65
C ILE A 189 23.69 -9.15 13.04
N ILE A 190 23.24 -9.02 14.29
CA ILE A 190 22.64 -7.75 14.78
C ILE A 190 23.67 -6.62 14.72
N ALA A 191 24.89 -6.85 15.20
CA ALA A 191 25.92 -5.83 15.21
C ALA A 191 26.28 -5.38 13.79
N VAL A 192 26.55 -6.32 12.87
CA VAL A 192 26.84 -6.05 11.47
C VAL A 192 25.66 -5.31 10.81
N GLY A 193 24.45 -5.83 10.96
CA GLY A 193 23.25 -5.26 10.37
C GLY A 193 22.97 -3.83 10.81
N VAL A 194 23.05 -3.56 12.10
CA VAL A 194 22.82 -2.21 12.66
C VAL A 194 23.94 -1.26 12.30
N ILE A 195 25.21 -1.65 12.47
CA ILE A 195 26.36 -0.77 12.21
C ILE A 195 26.42 -0.39 10.74
N LEU A 196 26.37 -1.38 9.83
CA LEU A 196 26.42 -1.11 8.39
C LEU A 196 25.15 -0.40 7.91
N GLY A 197 23.99 -0.73 8.45
CA GLY A 197 22.72 -0.07 8.11
C GLY A 197 22.71 1.41 8.50
N VAL A 198 23.13 1.74 9.71
CA VAL A 198 23.25 3.13 10.18
C VAL A 198 24.34 3.89 9.41
N ALA A 199 25.51 3.28 9.23
CA ALA A 199 26.63 3.91 8.53
C ALA A 199 26.27 4.23 7.07
N SER A 200 25.70 3.26 6.34
CA SER A 200 25.27 3.46 4.95
C SER A 200 24.10 4.43 4.83
N GLY A 201 23.11 4.33 5.73
CA GLY A 201 21.99 5.26 5.78
C GLY A 201 22.45 6.71 6.05
N ALA A 202 23.36 6.92 6.99
CA ALA A 202 23.94 8.22 7.29
C ALA A 202 24.80 8.77 6.12
N ALA A 203 25.56 7.89 5.47
CA ALA A 203 26.36 8.27 4.29
C ALA A 203 25.47 8.73 3.14
N VAL A 204 24.45 7.95 2.78
CA VAL A 204 23.48 8.30 1.73
C VAL A 204 22.73 9.57 2.08
N ALA A 205 22.24 9.70 3.33
CA ALA A 205 21.57 10.91 3.82
C ALA A 205 22.46 12.15 3.64
N THR A 206 23.76 12.01 3.90
CA THR A 206 24.72 13.12 3.76
C THR A 206 24.94 13.51 2.29
N VAL A 207 25.05 12.51 1.40
CA VAL A 207 25.21 12.71 -0.05
C VAL A 207 23.98 13.45 -0.63
N LEU A 208 22.77 12.98 -0.25
CA LEU A 208 21.50 13.59 -0.68
C LEU A 208 21.34 15.02 -0.15
N ARG A 209 21.61 15.23 1.15
CA ARG A 209 21.50 16.54 1.80
C ARG A 209 22.46 17.58 1.23
N ARG A 210 23.68 17.16 0.85
CA ARG A 210 24.68 18.04 0.23
C ARG A 210 24.51 18.19 -1.28
N ALA A 211 23.50 17.54 -1.87
CA ALA A 211 23.24 17.54 -3.31
C ALA A 211 24.50 17.21 -4.15
N TRP A 212 25.32 16.24 -3.68
CA TRP A 212 26.51 15.83 -4.42
C TRP A 212 26.20 15.09 -5.72
N LEU A 213 24.96 14.56 -5.83
CA LEU A 213 24.47 13.87 -7.01
C LEU A 213 23.32 14.65 -7.64
N PRO A 214 23.30 14.77 -8.99
CA PRO A 214 22.15 15.31 -9.69
C PRO A 214 20.90 14.47 -9.42
N GLU A 215 19.72 15.10 -9.39
CA GLU A 215 18.47 14.48 -8.98
C GLU A 215 18.15 13.18 -9.73
N TYR A 216 18.37 13.14 -11.04
CA TYR A 216 18.10 11.94 -11.85
C TYR A 216 18.98 10.74 -11.52
N LEU A 217 20.15 10.94 -10.91
CA LEU A 217 21.05 9.86 -10.47
C LEU A 217 20.77 9.37 -9.04
N GLN A 218 20.07 10.15 -8.21
CA GLN A 218 19.86 9.82 -6.80
C GLN A 218 19.16 8.47 -6.61
N PRO A 219 18.04 8.14 -7.30
CA PRO A 219 17.38 6.85 -7.13
C PRO A 219 18.28 5.67 -7.53
N PHE A 220 19.03 5.82 -8.62
CA PHE A 220 19.96 4.80 -9.08
C PHE A 220 21.12 4.59 -8.09
N ALA A 221 21.73 5.68 -7.61
CA ALA A 221 22.81 5.61 -6.64
C ALA A 221 22.37 4.94 -5.33
N VAL A 222 21.19 5.29 -4.82
CA VAL A 222 20.61 4.66 -3.64
C VAL A 222 20.40 3.17 -3.87
N LEU A 223 19.86 2.77 -5.02
CA LEU A 223 19.68 1.37 -5.37
C LEU A 223 21.04 0.61 -5.37
N MET A 224 22.07 1.17 -6.00
CA MET A 224 23.39 0.54 -6.06
C MET A 224 24.02 0.41 -4.67
N VAL A 225 23.86 1.41 -3.80
CA VAL A 225 24.34 1.34 -2.41
C VAL A 225 23.58 0.25 -1.64
N VAL A 226 22.27 0.15 -1.80
CA VAL A 226 21.44 -0.92 -1.15
C VAL A 226 21.97 -2.29 -1.54
N LEU A 227 22.13 -2.56 -2.84
CA LEU A 227 22.62 -3.84 -3.34
C LEU A 227 24.06 -4.13 -2.86
N GLY A 228 24.92 -3.11 -2.89
CA GLY A 228 26.31 -3.24 -2.45
C GLY A 228 26.43 -3.53 -0.95
N VAL A 229 25.72 -2.76 -0.12
CA VAL A 229 25.77 -2.93 1.35
C VAL A 229 25.13 -4.25 1.77
N PHE A 230 24.02 -4.65 1.12
CA PHE A 230 23.41 -5.96 1.32
C PHE A 230 24.41 -7.09 1.05
N SER A 231 25.08 -7.04 -0.10
CA SER A 231 26.04 -8.09 -0.49
C SER A 231 27.26 -8.13 0.44
N VAL A 232 27.79 -6.96 0.83
CA VAL A 232 28.92 -6.87 1.79
C VAL A 232 28.50 -7.41 3.16
N SER A 233 27.32 -7.05 3.63
CA SER A 233 26.81 -7.52 4.92
C SER A 233 26.63 -9.04 4.95
N ASN A 234 26.06 -9.62 3.88
CA ASN A 234 25.88 -11.07 3.75
C ASN A 234 27.21 -11.82 3.53
N HIS A 235 28.25 -11.14 3.05
CA HIS A 235 29.59 -11.73 2.95
C HIS A 235 30.28 -11.82 4.33
N ILE A 236 29.99 -10.87 5.23
CA ILE A 236 30.50 -10.87 6.60
C ILE A 236 29.78 -11.94 7.43
N GLU A 237 28.45 -11.95 7.36
CA GLU A 237 27.62 -12.90 8.09
C GLU A 237 26.33 -13.20 7.29
N SER A 238 25.98 -14.47 7.15
CA SER A 238 24.79 -14.91 6.39
C SER A 238 23.52 -14.23 6.91
N GLU A 239 22.69 -13.72 6.00
CA GLU A 239 21.38 -13.08 6.27
C GLU A 239 21.45 -11.72 7.02
N ALA A 240 22.65 -11.23 7.39
CA ALA A 240 22.82 -9.92 8.00
C ALA A 240 22.39 -8.77 7.08
N GLY A 241 22.47 -8.96 5.76
CA GLY A 241 22.07 -7.97 4.75
C GLY A 241 20.61 -7.55 4.84
N LEU A 242 19.71 -8.46 5.20
CA LEU A 242 18.28 -8.14 5.36
C LEU A 242 18.06 -7.09 6.47
N LEU A 243 18.73 -7.27 7.60
CA LEU A 243 18.69 -6.30 8.69
C LEU A 243 19.37 -4.98 8.30
N THR A 244 20.50 -5.06 7.59
CA THR A 244 21.26 -3.89 7.13
C THR A 244 20.41 -2.97 6.27
N VAL A 245 19.75 -3.50 5.23
CA VAL A 245 18.93 -2.68 4.32
C VAL A 245 17.66 -2.16 5.00
N THR A 246 17.10 -2.91 5.96
CA THR A 246 15.98 -2.47 6.76
C THR A 246 16.35 -1.28 7.66
N VAL A 247 17.47 -1.38 8.37
CA VAL A 247 17.97 -0.28 9.22
C VAL A 247 18.36 0.94 8.38
N MET A 248 19.02 0.74 7.22
CA MET A 248 19.35 1.80 6.28
C MET A 248 18.09 2.53 5.78
N GLY A 249 17.05 1.79 5.41
CA GLY A 249 15.76 2.36 4.95
C GLY A 249 15.06 3.15 6.05
N MET A 250 14.96 2.60 7.27
CA MET A 250 14.41 3.31 8.43
C MET A 250 15.19 4.60 8.77
N TRP A 251 16.53 4.56 8.65
CA TRP A 251 17.36 5.73 8.87
C TRP A 251 17.02 6.85 7.88
N LEU A 252 16.93 6.52 6.59
CA LEU A 252 16.59 7.49 5.54
C LEU A 252 15.17 8.01 5.67
N ALA A 253 14.20 7.17 6.01
CA ALA A 253 12.80 7.55 6.23
C ALA A 253 12.63 8.62 7.33
N ASN A 254 13.52 8.61 8.33
CA ASN A 254 13.45 9.51 9.49
C ASN A 254 14.54 10.60 9.47
N ALA A 255 15.33 10.68 8.39
CA ALA A 255 16.33 11.71 8.22
C ALA A 255 15.68 13.06 7.86
N LYS A 256 16.09 14.14 8.55
CA LYS A 256 15.58 15.49 8.31
C LYS A 256 16.20 16.09 7.04
N ASP A 257 15.46 16.97 6.40
CA ASP A 257 15.90 17.81 5.27
C ASP A 257 16.37 16.98 4.04
N ILE A 258 15.70 15.88 3.75
CA ILE A 258 15.95 15.06 2.57
C ILE A 258 14.63 14.85 1.82
N ASN A 259 14.62 15.18 0.52
CA ASN A 259 13.50 14.84 -0.35
C ASN A 259 13.66 13.41 -0.87
N ILE A 260 12.87 12.49 -0.32
CA ILE A 260 12.89 11.07 -0.72
C ILE A 260 11.80 10.71 -1.74
N GLN A 261 10.95 11.66 -2.17
CA GLN A 261 9.81 11.36 -3.04
C GLN A 261 10.23 10.78 -4.39
N GLN A 262 11.25 11.35 -5.04
CA GLN A 262 11.75 10.79 -6.30
C GLN A 262 12.29 9.36 -6.14
N ILE A 263 12.92 9.07 -5.01
CA ILE A 263 13.40 7.74 -4.68
C ILE A 263 12.22 6.79 -4.47
N LEU A 264 11.13 7.25 -3.85
CA LEU A 264 9.91 6.47 -3.64
C LEU A 264 9.20 6.15 -4.96
N HIS A 265 9.03 7.11 -5.87
CA HIS A 265 8.39 6.88 -7.17
C HIS A 265 9.16 5.88 -8.05
N PHE A 266 10.47 6.05 -8.19
CA PHE A 266 11.30 5.12 -8.95
C PHE A 266 11.20 3.69 -8.42
N LYS A 267 11.23 3.53 -7.09
CA LYS A 267 11.20 2.22 -6.45
C LYS A 267 9.84 1.52 -6.55
N GLU A 268 8.73 2.25 -6.55
CA GLU A 268 7.41 1.64 -6.65
C GLU A 268 7.27 0.82 -7.96
N HIS A 269 7.74 1.37 -9.08
CA HIS A 269 7.74 0.65 -10.36
C HIS A 269 8.70 -0.54 -10.36
N LEU A 270 9.88 -0.38 -9.78
CA LEU A 270 10.87 -1.45 -9.66
C LEU A 270 10.33 -2.60 -8.78
N THR A 271 9.70 -2.29 -7.67
CA THR A 271 9.11 -3.28 -6.77
C THR A 271 7.99 -4.07 -7.44
N ILE A 272 7.13 -3.42 -8.23
CA ILE A 272 6.10 -4.13 -9.00
C ILE A 272 6.75 -5.15 -9.95
N LEU A 273 7.83 -4.77 -10.63
CA LEU A 273 8.57 -5.65 -11.53
C LEU A 273 9.19 -6.82 -10.76
N LEU A 274 9.89 -6.53 -9.66
CA LEU A 274 10.56 -7.53 -8.83
C LEU A 274 9.58 -8.52 -8.20
N ILE A 275 8.51 -8.02 -7.58
CA ILE A 275 7.44 -8.85 -7.00
C ILE A 275 6.84 -9.76 -8.08
N THR A 276 6.55 -9.20 -9.25
CA THR A 276 5.96 -9.94 -10.37
C THR A 276 6.84 -11.11 -10.79
N GLY A 277 8.09 -10.86 -11.10
CA GLY A 277 9.05 -11.91 -11.48
C GLY A 277 9.23 -12.94 -10.38
N LEU A 278 9.43 -12.47 -9.15
CA LEU A 278 9.75 -13.30 -8.00
C LEU A 278 8.64 -14.28 -7.64
N PHE A 279 7.37 -13.84 -7.61
CA PHE A 279 6.25 -14.73 -7.31
C PHE A 279 5.98 -15.75 -8.43
N ILE A 280 6.10 -15.36 -9.70
CA ILE A 280 5.92 -16.28 -10.83
C ILE A 280 7.05 -17.32 -10.83
N PHE A 281 8.32 -16.91 -10.70
CA PHE A 281 9.45 -17.84 -10.68
C PHE A 281 9.40 -18.80 -9.49
N LEU A 282 9.13 -18.31 -8.29
CA LEU A 282 9.07 -19.17 -7.12
C LEU A 282 7.89 -20.16 -7.16
N ALA A 283 6.72 -19.71 -7.63
CA ALA A 283 5.57 -20.60 -7.77
C ALA A 283 5.77 -21.63 -8.90
N ALA A 284 6.46 -21.25 -9.99
CA ALA A 284 6.76 -22.15 -11.09
C ALA A 284 7.77 -23.26 -10.73
N ARG A 285 8.53 -23.09 -9.65
CA ARG A 285 9.52 -24.05 -9.18
C ARG A 285 8.91 -25.21 -8.38
N ILE A 286 7.67 -25.07 -7.95
CA ILE A 286 7.01 -26.06 -7.09
C ILE A 286 6.72 -27.34 -7.88
N SER A 287 6.97 -28.50 -7.28
CA SER A 287 6.55 -29.80 -7.83
C SER A 287 5.20 -30.22 -7.24
N LEU A 288 4.29 -30.69 -8.07
CA LEU A 288 3.00 -31.22 -7.62
C LEU A 288 3.15 -32.51 -6.81
N ASP A 289 4.16 -33.31 -7.12
CA ASP A 289 4.47 -34.54 -6.41
C ASP A 289 4.91 -34.26 -4.97
N ASP A 290 5.67 -33.18 -4.75
CA ASP A 290 6.08 -32.75 -3.41
C ASP A 290 4.89 -32.35 -2.55
N PHE A 291 3.86 -31.73 -3.14
CA PHE A 291 2.61 -31.43 -2.42
C PHE A 291 1.83 -32.70 -2.07
N ALA A 292 1.79 -33.67 -2.96
CA ALA A 292 1.12 -34.94 -2.70
C ALA A 292 1.80 -35.70 -1.54
N ALA A 293 3.12 -35.60 -1.43
CA ALA A 293 3.90 -36.21 -0.35
C ALA A 293 3.62 -35.62 1.04
N LEU A 294 3.10 -34.39 1.14
CA LEU A 294 2.84 -33.71 2.44
C LEU A 294 1.67 -34.35 3.23
N GLY A 295 0.75 -35.00 2.57
CA GLY A 295 -0.39 -35.68 3.21
C GLY A 295 -1.36 -34.75 3.96
N SER A 296 -2.29 -35.37 4.70
CA SER A 296 -3.31 -34.63 5.46
C SER A 296 -2.76 -33.88 6.69
N GLY A 297 -1.62 -34.29 7.21
CA GLY A 297 -0.96 -33.64 8.36
C GLY A 297 -0.58 -32.20 8.07
N ALA A 298 -0.15 -31.90 6.84
CA ALA A 298 0.18 -30.54 6.42
C ALA A 298 -1.04 -29.62 6.39
N LEU A 299 -2.19 -30.12 5.94
CA LEU A 299 -3.44 -29.35 5.97
C LEU A 299 -3.87 -29.06 7.42
N LEU A 300 -3.76 -30.04 8.31
CA LEU A 300 -4.04 -29.86 9.75
C LEU A 300 -3.11 -28.81 10.36
N LEU A 301 -1.83 -28.85 10.02
CA LEU A 301 -0.86 -27.85 10.48
C LEU A 301 -1.23 -26.46 9.97
N PHE A 302 -1.59 -26.31 8.71
CA PHE A 302 -2.02 -25.03 8.15
C PHE A 302 -3.25 -24.47 8.88
N VAL A 303 -4.27 -25.28 9.12
CA VAL A 303 -5.47 -24.92 9.86
C VAL A 303 -5.12 -24.53 11.30
N PHE A 304 -4.26 -25.29 11.96
CA PHE A 304 -3.78 -24.99 13.31
C PHE A 304 -3.03 -23.65 13.37
N MET A 305 -2.15 -23.39 12.41
CA MET A 305 -1.43 -22.11 12.34
C MET A 305 -2.38 -20.93 12.21
N GLN A 306 -3.41 -21.05 11.37
CA GLN A 306 -4.35 -19.97 11.11
C GLN A 306 -5.34 -19.75 12.26
N LEU A 307 -5.86 -20.84 12.88
CA LEU A 307 -6.93 -20.75 13.87
C LEU A 307 -6.45 -20.83 15.33
N VAL A 308 -5.23 -21.31 15.58
CA VAL A 308 -4.71 -21.46 16.94
C VAL A 308 -3.42 -20.68 17.14
N SER A 309 -2.37 -20.94 16.37
CA SER A 309 -1.04 -20.35 16.58
C SER A 309 -1.07 -18.83 16.48
N ARG A 310 -1.64 -18.29 15.39
CA ARG A 310 -1.71 -16.84 15.18
C ARG A 310 -2.65 -16.13 16.18
N PRO A 311 -3.89 -16.58 16.44
CA PRO A 311 -4.71 -15.99 17.48
C PRO A 311 -4.03 -16.01 18.87
N LEU A 312 -3.45 -17.15 19.27
CA LEU A 312 -2.75 -17.27 20.54
C LEU A 312 -1.63 -16.24 20.66
N SER A 313 -0.82 -16.09 19.60
CA SER A 313 0.26 -15.12 19.51
C SER A 313 -0.26 -13.68 19.69
N ILE A 314 -1.31 -13.28 18.95
CA ILE A 314 -1.87 -11.94 19.04
C ILE A 314 -2.52 -11.67 20.40
N PHE A 315 -3.37 -12.59 20.91
CA PHE A 315 -4.05 -12.35 22.18
C PHE A 315 -3.08 -12.24 23.35
N LEU A 316 -2.06 -13.11 23.42
CA LEU A 316 -1.07 -13.08 24.50
C LEU A 316 -0.14 -11.87 24.39
N SER A 317 0.36 -11.56 23.19
CA SER A 317 1.26 -10.41 22.99
C SER A 317 0.56 -9.06 23.20
N THR A 318 -0.74 -8.97 22.88
CA THR A 318 -1.49 -7.72 23.01
C THR A 318 -2.36 -7.62 24.26
N MET A 319 -2.17 -8.48 25.27
CA MET A 319 -2.97 -8.46 26.51
C MET A 319 -2.96 -7.10 27.21
N ARG A 320 -1.82 -6.40 27.20
CA ARG A 320 -1.63 -5.10 27.85
C ARG A 320 -1.82 -3.92 26.90
N SER A 321 -2.31 -4.15 25.68
CA SER A 321 -2.54 -3.09 24.69
C SER A 321 -3.96 -2.53 24.81
N ASN A 322 -4.15 -1.30 24.31
CA ASN A 322 -5.47 -0.65 24.24
C ASN A 322 -6.29 -1.06 23.00
N LEU A 323 -5.91 -2.17 22.33
CA LEU A 323 -6.61 -2.67 21.15
C LEU A 323 -7.95 -3.30 21.54
N ASN A 324 -8.99 -2.99 20.79
CA ASN A 324 -10.31 -3.57 20.94
C ASN A 324 -10.32 -5.05 20.52
N LEU A 325 -11.31 -5.81 21.00
CA LEU A 325 -11.45 -7.22 20.61
C LEU A 325 -11.57 -7.40 19.08
N LYS A 326 -12.26 -6.50 18.40
CA LYS A 326 -12.40 -6.50 16.93
C LYS A 326 -11.05 -6.34 16.23
N ASP A 327 -10.20 -5.45 16.75
CA ASP A 327 -8.86 -5.20 16.23
C ASP A 327 -7.99 -6.46 16.40
N LYS A 328 -8.03 -7.09 17.60
CA LYS A 328 -7.29 -8.32 17.89
C LYS A 328 -7.74 -9.49 17.00
N LEU A 329 -9.05 -9.63 16.76
CA LEU A 329 -9.58 -10.66 15.87
C LEU A 329 -9.11 -10.44 14.41
N PHE A 330 -9.09 -9.20 13.95
CA PHE A 330 -8.59 -8.89 12.61
C PHE A 330 -7.08 -9.18 12.49
N LEU A 331 -6.25 -8.75 13.46
CA LEU A 331 -4.81 -9.04 13.51
C LEU A 331 -4.53 -10.54 13.61
N SER A 332 -5.39 -11.29 14.28
CA SER A 332 -5.29 -12.75 14.40
C SER A 332 -5.55 -13.46 13.08
N TRP A 333 -6.33 -12.85 12.19
CA TRP A 333 -6.63 -13.43 10.88
C TRP A 333 -5.56 -13.09 9.84
N VAL A 334 -5.05 -11.85 9.84
CA VAL A 334 -4.15 -11.34 8.82
C VAL A 334 -2.70 -11.54 9.24
N ALA A 335 -2.03 -12.51 8.64
CA ALA A 335 -0.60 -12.77 8.77
C ALA A 335 -0.07 -13.54 7.54
N PRO A 336 -0.09 -12.95 6.34
CA PRO A 336 0.38 -13.65 5.17
C PRO A 336 1.89 -13.89 5.25
N ARG A 337 2.32 -15.08 4.85
CA ARG A 337 3.75 -15.44 4.86
C ARG A 337 4.45 -14.90 3.63
N GLY A 338 5.71 -14.47 3.82
CA GLY A 338 6.48 -13.80 2.78
C GLY A 338 7.42 -14.74 2.01
N ILE A 339 8.04 -14.17 0.98
CA ILE A 339 8.97 -14.86 0.08
C ILE A 339 10.30 -15.17 0.78
N VAL A 340 10.70 -14.36 1.75
CA VAL A 340 11.94 -14.57 2.53
C VAL A 340 11.93 -15.96 3.17
N ALA A 341 10.79 -16.39 3.72
CA ALA A 341 10.64 -17.74 4.25
C ALA A 341 10.89 -18.82 3.19
N ALA A 342 10.41 -18.63 1.94
CA ALA A 342 10.64 -19.57 0.85
C ALA A 342 12.12 -19.64 0.43
N SER A 343 12.78 -18.49 0.32
CA SER A 343 14.20 -18.41 -0.02
C SER A 343 15.08 -19.08 1.03
N ILE A 344 14.85 -18.74 2.30
CA ILE A 344 15.61 -19.28 3.43
C ILE A 344 15.33 -20.78 3.61
N SER A 345 14.07 -21.24 3.45
CA SER A 345 13.74 -22.66 3.53
C SER A 345 14.47 -23.47 2.48
N SER A 346 14.59 -22.95 1.25
CA SER A 346 15.34 -23.62 0.18
C SER A 346 16.82 -23.74 0.49
N LEU A 347 17.44 -22.69 1.02
CA LEU A 347 18.86 -22.69 1.40
C LEU A 347 19.14 -23.72 2.51
N PHE A 348 18.35 -23.72 3.56
CA PHE A 348 18.58 -24.63 4.69
C PHE A 348 18.15 -26.06 4.40
N ALA A 349 17.15 -26.29 3.54
CA ALA A 349 16.80 -27.63 3.08
C ALA A 349 18.00 -28.29 2.37
N ILE A 350 18.71 -27.56 1.48
CA ILE A 350 19.89 -28.07 0.79
C ILE A 350 20.99 -28.39 1.80
N LYS A 351 21.35 -27.44 2.66
CA LYS A 351 22.39 -27.62 3.67
C LYS A 351 22.11 -28.80 4.60
N LEU A 352 20.89 -28.92 5.13
CA LEU A 352 20.51 -30.02 6.03
C LEU A 352 20.46 -31.37 5.33
N THR A 353 20.12 -31.40 4.04
CA THR A 353 20.19 -32.64 3.24
C THR A 353 21.64 -33.09 3.08
N GLU A 354 22.58 -32.17 2.87
CA GLU A 354 24.02 -32.45 2.85
C GLU A 354 24.54 -32.99 4.20
N TYR A 355 23.97 -32.54 5.32
CA TYR A 355 24.25 -33.08 6.66
C TYR A 355 23.52 -34.39 6.98
N GLY A 356 22.71 -34.91 6.04
CA GLY A 356 22.01 -36.18 6.19
C GLY A 356 20.80 -36.13 7.14
N VAL A 357 20.17 -34.98 7.32
CA VAL A 357 18.96 -34.83 8.14
C VAL A 357 17.74 -35.34 7.36
N ASP A 358 17.15 -36.42 7.82
CA ASP A 358 15.95 -37.01 7.20
C ASP A 358 14.76 -36.04 7.21
N GLY A 359 14.08 -35.90 6.06
CA GLY A 359 12.91 -35.03 5.91
C GLY A 359 13.22 -33.55 5.63
N ALA A 360 14.49 -33.15 5.53
CA ALA A 360 14.88 -31.76 5.21
C ALA A 360 14.32 -31.29 3.86
N SER A 361 14.19 -32.17 2.88
CA SER A 361 13.60 -31.88 1.56
C SER A 361 12.13 -31.44 1.63
N LEU A 362 11.39 -31.81 2.66
CA LEU A 362 9.98 -31.44 2.85
C LEU A 362 9.80 -30.00 3.38
N LEU A 363 10.87 -29.36 3.88
CA LEU A 363 10.81 -27.97 4.36
C LEU A 363 10.34 -27.00 3.27
N VAL A 364 10.81 -27.18 2.04
CA VAL A 364 10.48 -26.30 0.91
C VAL A 364 9.00 -26.40 0.54
N PRO A 365 8.46 -27.59 0.17
CA PRO A 365 7.05 -27.71 -0.21
C PRO A 365 6.09 -27.32 0.92
N MET A 366 6.45 -27.60 2.18
CA MET A 366 5.67 -27.15 3.34
C MET A 366 5.63 -25.63 3.48
N THR A 367 6.76 -24.97 3.35
CA THR A 367 6.82 -23.50 3.42
C THR A 367 6.00 -22.87 2.30
N PHE A 368 6.11 -23.40 1.08
CA PHE A 368 5.27 -22.94 -0.04
C PHE A 368 3.78 -23.19 0.17
N MET A 369 3.40 -24.34 0.71
CA MET A 369 2.01 -24.62 1.06
C MET A 369 1.45 -23.57 2.02
N VAL A 370 2.20 -23.22 3.07
CA VAL A 370 1.79 -22.20 4.03
C VAL A 370 1.72 -20.82 3.38
N ILE A 371 2.69 -20.45 2.53
CA ILE A 371 2.69 -19.17 1.81
C ILE A 371 1.45 -19.08 0.92
N ILE A 372 1.26 -20.06 0.01
CA ILE A 372 0.13 -20.05 -0.92
C ILE A 372 -1.19 -20.10 -0.17
N GLY A 373 -1.31 -20.99 0.81
CA GLY A 373 -2.52 -21.13 1.62
C GLY A 373 -2.89 -19.85 2.34
N THR A 374 -1.93 -19.19 3.02
CA THR A 374 -2.19 -17.92 3.73
C THR A 374 -2.50 -16.79 2.76
N VAL A 375 -1.78 -16.66 1.65
CA VAL A 375 -2.01 -15.61 0.65
C VAL A 375 -3.38 -15.77 0.00
N VAL A 376 -3.74 -16.98 -0.46
CA VAL A 376 -5.05 -17.24 -1.09
C VAL A 376 -6.19 -16.99 -0.11
N LEU A 377 -6.12 -17.60 1.08
CA LEU A 377 -7.17 -17.49 2.09
C LEU A 377 -7.38 -16.04 2.52
N GLN A 378 -6.30 -15.35 2.87
CA GLN A 378 -6.39 -13.99 3.41
C GLN A 378 -6.70 -12.96 2.33
N SER A 379 -6.20 -13.12 1.10
CA SER A 379 -6.59 -12.26 -0.02
C SER A 379 -8.10 -12.31 -0.31
N ALA A 380 -8.70 -13.49 -0.21
CA ALA A 380 -10.13 -13.67 -0.42
C ALA A 380 -10.99 -13.18 0.75
N THR A 381 -10.51 -13.34 1.98
CA THR A 381 -11.35 -13.20 3.19
C THR A 381 -11.05 -11.95 4.03
N ALA A 382 -9.86 -11.32 3.92
CA ALA A 382 -9.48 -10.22 4.81
C ALA A 382 -10.39 -8.99 4.66
N ARG A 383 -10.79 -8.64 3.45
CA ARG A 383 -11.70 -7.49 3.22
C ARG A 383 -13.12 -7.75 3.73
N PRO A 384 -13.80 -8.86 3.39
CA PRO A 384 -15.07 -9.21 4.00
C PRO A 384 -15.02 -9.22 5.53
N MET A 385 -13.96 -9.78 6.10
CA MET A 385 -13.77 -9.82 7.54
C MET A 385 -13.58 -8.44 8.16
N ALA A 386 -12.78 -7.56 7.54
CA ALA A 386 -12.60 -6.18 7.99
C ALA A 386 -13.93 -5.42 8.01
N ILE A 387 -14.77 -5.62 7.00
CA ILE A 387 -16.11 -5.02 6.93
C ILE A 387 -17.03 -5.60 8.01
N ALA A 388 -17.05 -6.92 8.18
CA ALA A 388 -17.90 -7.59 9.18
C ALA A 388 -17.54 -7.18 10.62
N LEU A 389 -16.25 -7.00 10.92
CA LEU A 389 -15.77 -6.52 12.22
C LEU A 389 -15.94 -5.00 12.39
N GLY A 390 -16.22 -4.26 11.32
CA GLY A 390 -16.33 -2.81 11.36
C GLY A 390 -14.99 -2.10 11.56
N VAL A 391 -13.88 -2.73 11.15
CA VAL A 391 -12.51 -2.18 11.22
C VAL A 391 -12.01 -1.66 9.86
N ALA A 392 -12.78 -1.87 8.78
CA ALA A 392 -12.48 -1.31 7.47
C ALA A 392 -12.78 0.19 7.43
N GLU A 393 -11.91 0.94 6.79
CA GLU A 393 -12.19 2.35 6.49
C GLU A 393 -13.38 2.47 5.53
N PRO A 394 -14.22 3.50 5.69
CA PRO A 394 -15.30 3.79 4.75
C PRO A 394 -14.72 3.97 3.33
N ALA A 395 -15.50 3.61 2.33
CA ALA A 395 -15.10 3.82 0.94
C ALA A 395 -14.75 5.30 0.72
N PRO A 396 -13.68 5.65 -0.03
CA PRO A 396 -13.25 7.02 -0.28
C PRO A 396 -14.26 7.71 -1.23
N ARG A 397 -15.35 8.18 -0.66
CA ARG A 397 -16.47 8.86 -1.37
C ARG A 397 -16.67 10.28 -0.87
N GLY A 398 -15.91 10.73 0.11
CA GLY A 398 -15.95 12.08 0.66
C GLY A 398 -15.15 13.07 -0.18
N PHE A 399 -15.25 14.34 0.20
CA PHE A 399 -14.65 15.47 -0.49
C PHE A 399 -13.80 16.31 0.45
N LEU A 400 -12.60 16.65 0.01
CA LEU A 400 -11.80 17.73 0.59
C LEU A 400 -12.10 19.01 -0.18
N LEU A 401 -12.69 20.00 0.47
CA LEU A 401 -12.89 21.32 -0.09
C LEU A 401 -11.82 22.27 0.44
N ILE A 402 -11.00 22.78 -0.46
CA ILE A 402 -9.94 23.73 -0.15
C ILE A 402 -10.53 25.13 -0.30
N GLY A 403 -10.64 25.84 0.82
CA GLY A 403 -11.39 27.06 0.99
C GLY A 403 -12.68 26.83 1.79
N ALA A 404 -12.97 27.74 2.73
CA ALA A 404 -14.20 27.73 3.54
C ALA A 404 -15.04 29.02 3.36
N ASN A 405 -14.83 29.71 2.24
CA ASN A 405 -15.60 30.88 1.84
C ASN A 405 -17.08 30.53 1.56
N ARG A 406 -17.92 31.53 1.32
CA ARG A 406 -19.36 31.32 1.11
C ARG A 406 -19.67 30.33 -0.02
N VAL A 407 -18.97 30.42 -1.16
CA VAL A 407 -19.15 29.53 -2.31
C VAL A 407 -18.86 28.07 -1.92
N ALA A 408 -17.71 27.85 -1.28
CA ALA A 408 -17.31 26.53 -0.84
C ALA A 408 -18.27 25.93 0.20
N ARG A 409 -18.80 26.75 1.13
CA ARG A 409 -19.76 26.28 2.14
C ARG A 409 -21.09 25.86 1.52
N GLU A 410 -21.64 26.61 0.57
CA GLU A 410 -22.87 26.25 -0.13
C GLU A 410 -22.70 24.94 -0.91
N ILE A 411 -21.58 24.77 -1.63
CA ILE A 411 -21.25 23.53 -2.33
C ILE A 411 -21.05 22.39 -1.32
N GLY A 412 -20.37 22.64 -0.21
CA GLY A 412 -20.14 21.65 0.85
C GLY A 412 -21.44 21.17 1.49
N GLN A 413 -22.40 22.06 1.76
CA GLN A 413 -23.71 21.67 2.25
C GLN A 413 -24.50 20.86 1.22
N ALA A 414 -24.43 21.25 -0.05
CA ALA A 414 -25.09 20.51 -1.13
C ALA A 414 -24.55 19.08 -1.25
N LEU A 415 -23.22 18.87 -1.10
CA LEU A 415 -22.60 17.56 -1.09
C LEU A 415 -22.96 16.73 0.15
N ALA A 416 -23.00 17.35 1.33
CA ALA A 416 -23.35 16.70 2.59
C ALA A 416 -24.79 16.14 2.60
N ARG A 417 -25.72 16.73 1.85
CA ARG A 417 -27.11 16.21 1.70
C ARG A 417 -27.18 14.79 1.11
N TYR A 418 -26.13 14.35 0.43
CA TYR A 418 -26.04 13.01 -0.17
C TYR A 418 -25.23 12.03 0.68
N ASP A 419 -25.18 12.24 1.99
CA ASP A 419 -24.45 11.39 2.95
C ASP A 419 -22.98 11.22 2.57
N ARG A 420 -22.34 12.35 2.19
CA ARG A 420 -20.92 12.41 1.87
C ARG A 420 -20.17 13.14 2.97
N ARG A 421 -19.05 12.55 3.39
CA ARG A 421 -18.12 13.25 4.26
C ARG A 421 -17.54 14.44 3.52
N VAL A 422 -17.70 15.62 4.06
CA VAL A 422 -17.14 16.87 3.53
C VAL A 422 -16.19 17.43 4.57
N LEU A 423 -14.91 17.50 4.20
CA LEU A 423 -13.87 18.10 5.01
C LEU A 423 -13.47 19.43 4.37
N MET A 424 -13.60 20.54 5.10
CA MET A 424 -13.28 21.86 4.60
C MET A 424 -12.01 22.40 5.26
N THR A 425 -11.16 23.06 4.48
CA THR A 425 -9.90 23.61 4.98
C THR A 425 -9.78 25.09 4.63
N ASP A 426 -9.36 25.91 5.60
CA ASP A 426 -9.06 27.32 5.38
C ASP A 426 -8.09 27.84 6.46
N SER A 427 -7.27 28.80 6.11
CA SER A 427 -6.40 29.52 7.05
C SER A 427 -7.14 30.68 7.78
N ASN A 428 -8.36 31.01 7.38
CA ASN A 428 -9.19 32.02 8.01
C ASN A 428 -10.14 31.36 9.04
N TRP A 429 -9.91 31.68 10.32
CA TRP A 429 -10.73 31.16 11.41
C TRP A 429 -12.21 31.58 11.33
N GLU A 430 -12.50 32.76 10.83
CA GLU A 430 -13.88 33.26 10.70
C GLU A 430 -14.70 32.37 9.75
N TYR A 431 -14.10 31.94 8.63
CA TYR A 431 -14.73 31.00 7.71
C TYR A 431 -14.89 29.61 8.33
N ILE A 432 -13.86 29.12 8.99
CA ILE A 432 -13.87 27.80 9.66
C ILE A 432 -14.90 27.76 10.79
N SER A 433 -15.09 28.87 11.54
CA SER A 433 -16.10 28.93 12.60
C SER A 433 -17.52 28.74 12.04
N GLN A 434 -17.78 29.25 10.84
CA GLN A 434 -19.07 29.05 10.13
C GLN A 434 -19.24 27.62 9.66
N VAL A 435 -18.20 26.96 9.14
CA VAL A 435 -18.21 25.53 8.78
C VAL A 435 -18.55 24.67 10.00
N ARG A 436 -17.94 24.99 11.15
CA ARG A 436 -18.21 24.32 12.42
C ARG A 436 -19.68 24.47 12.85
N MET A 437 -20.27 25.65 12.71
CA MET A 437 -21.68 25.88 13.01
C MET A 437 -22.62 25.10 12.08
N MET A 438 -22.18 24.79 10.87
CA MET A 438 -22.92 23.95 9.91
C MET A 438 -22.81 22.45 10.21
N GLY A 439 -21.99 22.03 11.18
CA GLY A 439 -21.79 20.62 11.52
C GLY A 439 -20.93 19.84 10.51
N LEU A 440 -20.17 20.51 9.64
CA LEU A 440 -19.25 19.89 8.70
C LEU A 440 -17.87 19.70 9.34
N ASP A 441 -17.13 18.68 8.87
CA ASP A 441 -15.75 18.46 9.27
C ASP A 441 -14.86 19.60 8.76
N TYR A 442 -13.89 20.01 9.58
CA TYR A 442 -13.00 21.10 9.20
C TYR A 442 -11.57 20.88 9.67
N TYR A 443 -10.65 21.52 8.96
CA TYR A 443 -9.26 21.68 9.35
C TYR A 443 -8.91 23.18 9.28
N TYR A 444 -8.47 23.74 10.40
CA TYR A 444 -8.02 25.13 10.47
C TYR A 444 -6.52 25.19 10.16
N GLY A 445 -6.17 25.69 8.99
CA GLY A 445 -4.79 25.80 8.54
C GLY A 445 -4.65 25.70 7.01
N ASN A 446 -3.41 25.81 6.55
CA ASN A 446 -3.07 25.63 5.16
C ASN A 446 -3.02 24.11 4.84
N PRO A 447 -3.85 23.58 3.89
CA PRO A 447 -3.91 22.16 3.57
C PRO A 447 -2.63 21.59 2.93
N ILE A 448 -1.74 22.42 2.43
CA ILE A 448 -0.45 22.03 1.82
C ILE A 448 0.75 22.32 2.76
N SER A 449 0.52 22.41 4.06
CA SER A 449 1.56 22.60 5.06
C SER A 449 1.99 21.27 5.66
N SER A 450 3.25 21.17 6.13
CA SER A 450 3.72 20.00 6.87
C SER A 450 2.89 19.67 8.11
N HIS A 451 2.19 20.66 8.69
CA HIS A 451 1.26 20.44 9.79
C HIS A 451 -0.02 19.74 9.29
N ALA A 452 -0.47 20.05 8.06
CA ALA A 452 -1.60 19.37 7.45
C ALA A 452 -1.28 17.90 7.15
N ASP A 453 -0.09 17.60 6.66
CA ASP A 453 0.36 16.22 6.39
C ASP A 453 0.23 15.33 7.65
N ASP A 454 0.52 15.88 8.82
CA ASP A 454 0.46 15.16 10.11
C ASP A 454 -0.97 15.15 10.74
N ASN A 455 -1.83 16.14 10.45
CA ASN A 455 -3.08 16.38 11.21
C ASN A 455 -4.36 16.42 10.37
N LEU A 456 -4.27 16.50 9.04
CA LEU A 456 -5.42 16.51 8.16
C LEU A 456 -5.99 15.08 8.02
N ASN A 457 -7.15 14.84 8.58
CA ASN A 457 -7.78 13.51 8.53
C ASN A 457 -8.44 13.23 7.18
N MET A 458 -7.71 12.59 6.29
CA MET A 458 -8.14 12.25 4.92
C MET A 458 -8.94 10.94 4.82
N ILE A 459 -9.24 10.26 5.93
CA ILE A 459 -9.98 8.99 5.95
C ILE A 459 -11.33 9.17 5.25
N GLY A 460 -11.63 8.32 4.26
CA GLY A 460 -12.89 8.35 3.52
C GLY A 460 -13.00 9.49 2.48
N ILE A 461 -12.00 10.38 2.35
CA ILE A 461 -11.92 11.37 1.27
C ILE A 461 -11.49 10.68 -0.02
N GLY A 462 -12.16 10.99 -1.11
CA GLY A 462 -11.92 10.39 -2.43
C GLY A 462 -11.73 11.39 -3.55
N GLN A 463 -12.07 12.66 -3.32
CA GLN A 463 -11.91 13.74 -4.29
C GLN A 463 -11.50 15.03 -3.59
N VAL A 464 -10.78 15.88 -4.30
CA VAL A 464 -10.33 17.20 -3.83
C VAL A 464 -10.90 18.28 -4.74
N VAL A 465 -11.40 19.37 -4.14
CA VAL A 465 -11.99 20.48 -4.88
C VAL A 465 -11.45 21.79 -4.33
N ALA A 466 -10.65 22.51 -5.12
CA ALA A 466 -10.08 23.79 -4.73
C ALA A 466 -11.00 24.95 -5.14
N LEU A 467 -11.51 25.70 -4.15
CA LEU A 467 -12.56 26.72 -4.28
C LEU A 467 -12.15 28.04 -3.62
N THR A 468 -10.85 28.33 -3.49
CA THR A 468 -10.44 29.62 -2.93
C THR A 468 -10.55 30.76 -3.95
N PRO A 469 -10.61 32.04 -3.50
CA PRO A 469 -10.55 33.18 -4.40
C PRO A 469 -9.22 33.30 -5.16
N ASP A 470 -8.14 32.77 -4.58
CA ASP A 470 -6.80 32.79 -5.17
C ASP A 470 -6.61 31.61 -6.12
N GLN A 471 -6.60 31.90 -7.41
CA GLN A 471 -6.43 30.89 -8.46
C GLN A 471 -5.04 30.23 -8.40
N HIS A 472 -3.98 30.95 -8.04
CA HIS A 472 -2.64 30.38 -7.93
C HIS A 472 -2.53 29.40 -6.77
N PHE A 473 -3.16 29.74 -5.64
CA PHE A 473 -3.25 28.83 -4.51
C PHE A 473 -4.05 27.57 -4.86
N ASN A 474 -5.16 27.70 -5.60
CA ASN A 474 -5.94 26.55 -6.06
C ASN A 474 -5.09 25.60 -6.91
N ILE A 475 -4.31 26.15 -7.87
CA ILE A 475 -3.41 25.34 -8.72
C ILE A 475 -2.35 24.64 -7.86
N MET A 476 -1.69 25.39 -6.98
CA MET A 476 -0.63 24.85 -6.10
C MET A 476 -1.17 23.73 -5.19
N ALA A 477 -2.37 23.92 -4.64
CA ALA A 477 -3.03 22.89 -3.85
C ALA A 477 -3.42 21.68 -4.69
N CYS A 478 -3.95 21.89 -5.90
CA CYS A 478 -4.26 20.78 -6.80
C CYS A 478 -3.00 19.98 -7.18
N MET A 479 -1.89 20.64 -7.50
CA MET A 479 -0.61 19.97 -7.78
C MET A 479 -0.19 19.02 -6.64
N GLN A 480 -0.32 19.46 -5.38
CA GLN A 480 0.02 18.62 -4.23
C GLN A 480 -0.85 17.36 -4.14
N PHE A 481 -2.14 17.46 -4.48
CA PHE A 481 -3.09 16.36 -4.33
C PHE A 481 -3.27 15.50 -5.59
N VAL A 482 -2.81 15.95 -6.76
CA VAL A 482 -2.87 15.15 -8.00
C VAL A 482 -2.06 13.86 -7.87
N ASP A 483 -0.89 13.92 -7.25
CA ASP A 483 -0.04 12.75 -7.03
C ASP A 483 -0.71 11.69 -6.13
N GLU A 484 -1.54 12.11 -5.18
CA GLU A 484 -2.21 11.20 -4.23
C GLU A 484 -3.54 10.66 -4.76
N PHE A 485 -4.36 11.53 -5.38
CA PHE A 485 -5.73 11.17 -5.81
C PHE A 485 -5.85 10.83 -7.29
N GLY A 486 -4.92 11.29 -8.10
CA GLY A 486 -4.97 11.26 -9.57
C GLY A 486 -5.74 12.43 -10.17
N GLU A 487 -5.39 12.80 -11.42
CA GLU A 487 -5.95 13.96 -12.12
C GLU A 487 -7.49 13.95 -12.20
N ASP A 488 -8.08 12.76 -12.37
CA ASP A 488 -9.55 12.59 -12.51
C ASP A 488 -10.35 12.91 -11.24
N LYS A 489 -9.70 13.05 -10.09
CA LYS A 489 -10.35 13.24 -8.79
C LYS A 489 -9.96 14.55 -8.10
N VAL A 490 -9.16 15.36 -8.76
CA VAL A 490 -8.77 16.68 -8.29
C VAL A 490 -9.38 17.73 -9.21
N HIS A 491 -10.15 18.65 -8.63
CA HIS A 491 -10.91 19.67 -9.36
C HIS A 491 -10.47 21.05 -8.94
N CYS A 492 -10.19 21.91 -9.91
CA CYS A 492 -9.69 23.26 -9.70
C CYS A 492 -10.67 24.32 -10.20
N LEU A 493 -11.03 25.28 -9.35
CA LEU A 493 -11.77 26.47 -9.78
C LEU A 493 -10.80 27.51 -10.31
N GLN A 494 -10.70 27.58 -11.63
CA GLN A 494 -9.88 28.57 -12.33
C GLN A 494 -10.59 29.07 -13.58
N LYS A 495 -10.54 30.36 -13.82
CA LYS A 495 -11.04 30.93 -15.08
C LYS A 495 -9.89 30.96 -16.10
N VAL A 496 -10.06 30.22 -17.18
CA VAL A 496 -9.16 30.25 -18.34
C VAL A 496 -9.65 31.33 -19.31
N LYS A 497 -8.78 32.28 -19.68
CA LYS A 497 -9.12 33.30 -20.69
C LYS A 497 -9.10 32.65 -22.07
N THR A 498 -10.25 32.48 -22.69
CA THR A 498 -10.43 31.84 -24.01
C THR A 498 -10.15 32.78 -25.21
N ASN A 499 -9.66 33.99 -25.00
CA ASN A 499 -9.51 34.98 -26.07
C ASN A 499 -8.11 34.98 -26.69
N GLY A 500 -7.99 34.40 -27.87
CA GLY A 500 -6.94 34.70 -28.88
C GLY A 500 -5.56 34.03 -28.66
N ASN A 501 -4.77 34.03 -29.73
CA ASN A 501 -3.44 33.42 -29.92
C ASN A 501 -2.34 33.59 -28.81
N GLY A 502 -2.66 34.09 -27.65
CA GLY A 502 -1.74 34.28 -26.52
C GLY A 502 -2.05 33.45 -25.30
N SER A 503 -3.15 32.71 -25.30
CA SER A 503 -3.68 31.98 -24.12
C SER A 503 -2.76 30.86 -23.64
N GLU A 504 -2.20 30.06 -24.52
CA GLU A 504 -1.35 28.91 -24.19
C GLU A 504 -0.02 29.33 -23.52
N LYS A 505 0.53 30.48 -23.84
CA LYS A 505 1.79 30.99 -23.25
C LYS A 505 1.66 31.42 -21.78
N HIS A 506 0.42 31.64 -21.31
CA HIS A 506 0.15 32.16 -19.97
C HIS A 506 -0.74 31.21 -19.15
N SER A 507 -1.17 30.06 -19.72
CA SER A 507 -1.90 29.03 -19.00
C SER A 507 -0.93 28.04 -18.34
N VAL A 508 -1.28 27.58 -17.14
CA VAL A 508 -0.58 26.46 -16.50
C VAL A 508 -0.94 25.19 -17.26
N ALA A 509 0.02 24.30 -17.49
CA ALA A 509 -0.24 23.04 -18.16
C ALA A 509 -1.27 22.19 -17.40
N GLN A 510 -2.11 21.47 -18.13
CA GLN A 510 -3.25 20.72 -17.57
C GLN A 510 -2.82 19.68 -16.52
N GLU A 511 -1.67 19.08 -16.70
CA GLU A 511 -1.08 18.10 -15.78
C GLU A 511 -0.87 18.62 -14.33
N TYR A 512 -0.83 19.96 -14.15
CA TYR A 512 -0.58 20.58 -12.85
C TYR A 512 -1.83 20.99 -12.07
N HIS A 513 -3.00 21.05 -12.67
CA HIS A 513 -4.20 21.53 -11.97
C HIS A 513 -5.36 20.54 -11.91
N GLY A 514 -5.19 19.30 -12.43
CA GLY A 514 -6.29 18.36 -12.52
C GLY A 514 -7.40 18.87 -13.46
N LYS A 515 -8.65 18.52 -13.16
CA LYS A 515 -9.82 18.93 -13.96
C LYS A 515 -10.27 20.34 -13.58
N LEU A 516 -10.58 21.14 -14.60
CA LEU A 516 -11.15 22.47 -14.40
C LEU A 516 -12.65 22.38 -14.14
N LEU A 517 -13.12 22.98 -13.07
CA LEU A 517 -14.54 23.06 -12.80
C LEU A 517 -15.23 23.96 -13.84
N MET A 518 -16.39 23.51 -14.33
CA MET A 518 -17.25 24.24 -15.30
C MET A 518 -16.47 24.66 -16.58
N GLY A 519 -15.55 23.80 -17.04
CA GLY A 519 -14.74 24.07 -18.24
C GLY A 519 -13.80 25.27 -18.13
N GLY A 520 -13.52 25.74 -16.91
CA GLY A 520 -12.73 26.96 -16.72
C GLY A 520 -13.45 28.27 -17.15
N ASN A 521 -14.75 28.21 -17.39
CA ASN A 521 -15.53 29.37 -17.83
C ASN A 521 -16.01 30.26 -16.68
N VAL A 522 -15.97 29.74 -15.44
CA VAL A 522 -16.52 30.40 -14.27
C VAL A 522 -15.42 30.75 -13.25
N SER A 523 -15.42 31.99 -12.77
CA SER A 523 -14.50 32.42 -11.71
C SER A 523 -15.16 32.41 -10.34
N TYR A 524 -14.35 32.38 -9.27
CA TYR A 524 -14.82 32.55 -7.91
C TYR A 524 -15.67 33.85 -7.75
N THR A 525 -15.20 34.96 -8.31
CA THR A 525 -15.90 36.26 -8.23
C THR A 525 -17.27 36.22 -8.88
N GLN A 526 -17.45 35.46 -9.95
CA GLN A 526 -18.76 35.27 -10.58
C GLN A 526 -19.71 34.47 -9.66
N LEU A 527 -19.24 33.33 -9.12
CA LEU A 527 -20.05 32.53 -8.18
C LEU A 527 -20.43 33.32 -6.93
N ALA A 528 -19.47 34.03 -6.35
CA ALA A 528 -19.71 34.86 -5.17
C ALA A 528 -20.69 36.01 -5.45
N SER A 529 -20.58 36.66 -6.62
CA SER A 529 -21.51 37.69 -7.05
C SER A 529 -22.94 37.15 -7.23
N LEU A 530 -23.09 35.97 -7.87
CA LEU A 530 -24.40 35.32 -8.02
C LEU A 530 -25.05 34.99 -6.69
N LEU A 531 -24.29 34.43 -5.76
CA LEU A 531 -24.77 34.16 -4.40
C LEU A 531 -25.16 35.43 -3.64
N SER A 532 -24.44 36.56 -3.84
CA SER A 532 -24.80 37.82 -3.21
C SER A 532 -26.06 38.44 -3.81
N ARG A 533 -26.35 38.15 -5.06
CA ARG A 533 -27.59 38.57 -5.77
C ARG A 533 -28.80 37.65 -5.50
N GLY A 534 -28.63 36.64 -4.64
CA GLY A 534 -29.73 35.73 -4.25
C GLY A 534 -29.83 34.47 -5.09
N ALA A 535 -28.75 34.06 -5.79
CA ALA A 535 -28.72 32.74 -6.42
C ALA A 535 -28.71 31.63 -5.36
N GLU A 536 -29.41 30.55 -5.64
CA GLU A 536 -29.56 29.40 -4.74
C GLU A 536 -29.07 28.12 -5.42
N ILE A 537 -28.58 27.18 -4.61
CA ILE A 537 -28.27 25.82 -5.11
C ILE A 537 -29.58 25.01 -5.13
N LYS A 538 -29.99 24.61 -6.33
CA LYS A 538 -31.15 23.75 -6.54
C LYS A 538 -30.79 22.34 -6.95
N HIS A 539 -31.57 21.39 -6.47
CA HIS A 539 -31.44 19.96 -6.73
C HIS A 539 -32.61 19.53 -7.60
N THR A 540 -32.33 19.17 -8.85
CA THR A 540 -33.40 18.79 -9.82
C THR A 540 -33.18 17.33 -10.23
N LYS A 541 -34.18 16.49 -9.94
CA LYS A 541 -34.14 15.08 -10.34
C LYS A 541 -34.59 14.96 -11.80
N LEU A 542 -33.78 14.32 -12.62
CA LEU A 542 -34.11 13.97 -13.99
C LEU A 542 -34.95 12.71 -14.04
N SER A 543 -35.73 12.56 -15.11
CA SER A 543 -36.53 11.39 -15.40
C SER A 543 -36.59 11.16 -16.92
N GLU A 544 -37.13 10.02 -17.35
CA GLU A 544 -37.34 9.74 -18.79
C GLU A 544 -38.21 10.81 -19.48
N ASN A 545 -39.14 11.43 -18.74
CA ASN A 545 -40.04 12.48 -19.23
C ASN A 545 -39.53 13.91 -19.02
N PHE A 546 -38.38 14.07 -18.34
CA PHE A 546 -37.74 15.35 -18.08
C PHE A 546 -36.21 15.16 -18.14
N THR A 547 -35.70 15.30 -19.34
CA THR A 547 -34.29 15.08 -19.65
C THR A 547 -33.41 16.30 -19.29
N TYR A 548 -32.10 16.17 -19.44
CA TYR A 548 -31.19 17.30 -19.24
C TYR A 548 -31.42 18.43 -20.25
N GLN A 549 -31.82 18.10 -21.48
CA GLN A 549 -32.17 19.11 -22.48
C GLN A 549 -33.45 19.87 -22.08
N ASP A 550 -34.46 19.15 -21.60
CA ASP A 550 -35.70 19.79 -21.08
C ASP A 550 -35.40 20.70 -19.89
N TYR A 551 -34.47 20.26 -19.02
CA TYR A 551 -33.98 21.06 -17.88
C TYR A 551 -33.35 22.37 -18.33
N LEU A 552 -32.47 22.32 -19.33
CA LEU A 552 -31.83 23.51 -19.90
C LEU A 552 -32.85 24.42 -20.59
N GLU A 553 -33.80 23.83 -21.31
CA GLU A 553 -34.86 24.58 -21.97
C GLU A 553 -35.79 25.29 -21.00
N HIS A 554 -36.19 24.60 -19.93
CA HIS A 554 -37.02 25.17 -18.88
C HIS A 554 -36.38 26.34 -18.14
N ASN A 555 -35.04 26.32 -18.07
CA ASN A 555 -34.27 27.36 -17.38
C ASN A 555 -33.61 28.35 -18.33
N LYS A 556 -34.00 28.46 -19.61
CA LYS A 556 -33.38 29.38 -20.58
C LYS A 556 -33.43 30.86 -20.17
N THR A 557 -34.42 31.25 -19.38
CA THR A 557 -34.56 32.62 -18.85
C THR A 557 -33.77 32.88 -17.57
N HIS A 558 -33.23 31.82 -16.95
CA HIS A 558 -32.47 31.88 -15.72
C HIS A 558 -30.97 31.69 -15.99
N LEU A 559 -30.13 32.34 -15.23
CA LEU A 559 -28.70 32.02 -15.25
C LEU A 559 -28.46 30.75 -14.45
N VAL A 560 -28.12 29.65 -15.14
CA VAL A 560 -27.87 28.34 -14.55
C VAL A 560 -26.42 27.94 -14.70
N ILE A 561 -25.77 27.58 -13.60
CA ILE A 561 -24.43 27.01 -13.58
C ILE A 561 -24.51 25.61 -12.98
N PRO A 562 -24.38 24.53 -13.77
CA PRO A 562 -24.34 23.17 -13.25
C PRO A 562 -23.05 22.95 -12.46
N LEU A 563 -23.17 22.43 -11.26
CA LEU A 563 -22.04 22.18 -10.35
C LEU A 563 -21.61 20.70 -10.41
N PHE A 564 -22.57 19.80 -10.19
CA PHE A 564 -22.33 18.36 -10.24
C PHE A 564 -23.65 17.59 -10.44
N ASN A 565 -23.55 16.33 -10.83
CA ASN A 565 -24.66 15.39 -10.85
C ASN A 565 -24.45 14.26 -9.84
N VAL A 566 -25.56 13.69 -9.39
CA VAL A 566 -25.60 12.56 -8.46
C VAL A 566 -26.35 11.42 -9.14
N GLU A 567 -25.64 10.33 -9.45
CA GLU A 567 -26.23 9.12 -10.05
C GLU A 567 -27.02 8.31 -9.01
N ASP A 568 -27.92 7.42 -9.43
CA ASP A 568 -28.76 6.58 -8.56
C ASP A 568 -27.96 5.73 -7.54
N LYS A 569 -26.71 5.36 -7.88
CA LYS A 569 -25.81 4.65 -6.97
C LYS A 569 -25.05 5.60 -6.03
N GLY A 570 -25.42 6.88 -6.03
CA GLY A 570 -24.81 7.91 -5.21
C GLY A 570 -23.40 8.30 -5.65
N LYS A 571 -22.96 7.99 -6.87
CA LYS A 571 -21.71 8.53 -7.42
C LYS A 571 -21.93 10.00 -7.77
N ILE A 572 -21.03 10.85 -7.31
CA ILE A 572 -21.05 12.29 -7.61
C ILE A 572 -19.97 12.57 -8.66
N GLN A 573 -20.37 13.30 -9.71
CA GLN A 573 -19.50 13.74 -10.77
C GLN A 573 -19.64 15.26 -10.93
N PHE A 574 -18.53 15.98 -10.80
CA PHE A 574 -18.50 17.41 -11.06
C PHE A 574 -18.67 17.73 -12.54
N CYS A 575 -19.21 18.90 -12.82
CA CYS A 575 -19.27 19.45 -14.17
C CYS A 575 -17.90 20.01 -14.52
N ASP A 576 -17.06 19.17 -15.12
CA ASP A 576 -15.70 19.56 -15.55
C ASP A 576 -15.76 20.28 -16.91
N ASP A 577 -16.66 19.85 -17.82
CA ASP A 577 -16.89 20.47 -19.12
C ASP A 577 -18.42 20.58 -19.35
N PRO A 578 -18.99 21.79 -19.36
CA PRO A 578 -20.43 21.98 -19.59
C PRO A 578 -20.92 21.44 -20.93
N ASP A 579 -20.10 21.44 -21.98
CA ASP A 579 -20.47 20.99 -23.32
C ASP A 579 -20.50 19.45 -23.45
N GLN A 580 -19.72 18.76 -22.60
CA GLN A 580 -19.67 17.30 -22.52
C GLN A 580 -20.46 16.73 -21.32
N PHE A 581 -21.05 17.60 -20.51
CA PHE A 581 -21.79 17.19 -19.33
C PHE A 581 -23.13 16.56 -19.73
N ALA A 582 -23.18 15.23 -19.71
CA ALA A 582 -24.35 14.43 -20.07
C ALA A 582 -24.79 13.55 -18.89
N PRO A 583 -25.53 14.12 -17.92
CA PRO A 583 -26.06 13.35 -16.80
C PRO A 583 -27.09 12.31 -17.26
N SER A 584 -27.11 11.16 -16.58
CA SER A 584 -28.07 10.08 -16.89
C SER A 584 -29.52 10.52 -16.59
N THR A 585 -30.49 9.90 -17.27
CA THR A 585 -31.92 10.19 -17.13
C THR A 585 -32.50 9.92 -15.75
N THR A 586 -31.78 9.28 -14.85
CA THR A 586 -32.20 8.98 -13.48
C THR A 586 -31.41 9.75 -12.43
N SER A 587 -30.46 10.61 -12.86
CA SER A 587 -29.58 11.37 -11.95
C SER A 587 -30.26 12.63 -11.39
N THR A 588 -29.68 13.17 -10.33
CA THR A 588 -30.06 14.49 -9.78
C THR A 588 -28.98 15.50 -10.15
N ILE A 589 -29.37 16.56 -10.85
CA ILE A 589 -28.47 17.69 -11.15
C ILE A 589 -28.51 18.68 -10.01
N VAL A 590 -27.35 19.15 -9.61
CA VAL A 590 -27.18 20.22 -8.64
C VAL A 590 -26.58 21.43 -9.35
N SER A 591 -27.32 22.52 -9.37
CA SER A 591 -26.94 23.74 -10.10
C SER A 591 -27.16 24.99 -9.26
N LEU A 592 -26.32 26.00 -9.48
CA LEU A 592 -26.53 27.36 -8.97
C LEU A 592 -27.46 28.10 -9.93
N ILE A 593 -28.61 28.58 -9.45
CA ILE A 593 -29.63 29.22 -10.26
C ILE A 593 -29.90 30.62 -9.72
N LEU A 594 -29.83 31.65 -10.56
CA LEU A 594 -30.27 33.00 -10.25
C LEU A 594 -31.68 33.22 -10.84
N PRO A 595 -32.74 33.44 -10.02
CA PRO A 595 -34.08 33.68 -10.51
C PRO A 595 -34.20 35.04 -11.23
N GLU A 596 -35.11 35.15 -12.18
CA GLU A 596 -35.39 36.37 -12.98
C GLU A 596 -35.66 37.61 -12.11
N SER A 597 -36.28 37.43 -10.95
CA SER A 597 -36.60 38.54 -10.04
C SER A 597 -35.37 39.19 -9.38
N ALA A 598 -34.19 38.59 -9.54
CA ALA A 598 -32.94 39.09 -9.01
C ALA A 598 -31.91 39.52 -10.09
N GLN A 599 -32.32 39.43 -11.38
CA GLN A 599 -31.54 40.00 -12.48
C GLN A 599 -31.78 41.49 -12.58
#